data_05405299d811c082a3b172c408aefcf9
#
_entry.id   05405299d811c082a3b172c408aefcf9
#
_cell.length_a   1.000
_cell.length_b   1.000
_cell.length_c   1.000
_cell.angle_alpha   90.00
_cell.angle_beta   90.00
_cell.angle_gamma   90.00
#
_symmetry.space_group_name_H-M   'P 1'
#
loop_
_entity.id
_entity.type
_entity.pdbx_description
1 polymer ?
#
loop_
_entity_poly.entity_id
_entity_poly.type
_entity_poly.pdbx_seq_one_letter_code
_entity_poly.pdbx_strand_id
1 'polypeptide(L)'
;MRDPKEDVMRGHLIAVALSAAFAMPALAADQVEKAPPSGAYKKVSELVKLPDFLPGLGTLYVDPKTLPAGPFLAYDRDGKLVSTVYMIPTEDISAQKKFDDLAAPGGKVDHVSMYFNAGHPGVEKPHYHVVLWHVSKADEARVAAAK
;
A
#
# COMPACT_ATOMS: atom_id res chain seq x y z
N MET A 1 73.94 -12.36 -34.84
CA MET A 1 73.00 -13.37 -35.35
C MET A 1 71.66 -13.13 -34.66
N ARG A 2 70.67 -12.80 -35.40
CA ARG A 2 69.43 -12.16 -34.93
C ARG A 2 68.39 -13.23 -34.58
N ASP A 3 67.75 -12.99 -33.43
CA ASP A 3 66.60 -13.77 -32.98
C ASP A 3 65.37 -13.08 -33.49
N PRO A 4 64.43 -13.85 -34.08
CA PRO A 4 63.18 -13.29 -34.59
C PRO A 4 62.10 -13.25 -33.53
N LYS A 5 61.47 -12.16 -33.49
CA LYS A 5 60.25 -11.65 -32.82
C LYS A 5 59.17 -12.69 -32.57
N GLU A 6 58.79 -12.82 -31.33
CA GLU A 6 57.48 -13.34 -30.96
C GLU A 6 56.51 -12.19 -30.78
N ASP A 7 55.57 -12.14 -31.68
CA ASP A 7 54.45 -11.22 -31.69
C ASP A 7 53.36 -11.79 -30.78
N VAL A 8 53.27 -11.28 -29.53
CA VAL A 8 52.20 -11.67 -28.61
C VAL A 8 51.02 -10.77 -28.85
N MET A 9 50.10 -11.33 -29.56
CA MET A 9 48.76 -10.78 -29.83
C MET A 9 47.96 -10.66 -28.50
N ARG A 10 47.88 -9.42 -27.97
CA ARG A 10 47.05 -9.07 -26.83
C ARG A 10 45.57 -9.11 -27.25
N GLY A 11 44.92 -10.22 -26.99
CA GLY A 11 43.46 -10.32 -27.08
C GLY A 11 42.81 -9.45 -26.00
N HIS A 12 42.14 -8.40 -26.41
CA HIS A 12 41.26 -7.61 -25.53
C HIS A 12 39.96 -8.39 -25.28
N LEU A 13 39.86 -8.98 -24.12
CA LEU A 13 38.61 -9.51 -23.61
C LEU A 13 37.73 -8.30 -23.22
N ILE A 14 36.77 -7.98 -24.09
CA ILE A 14 35.67 -7.06 -23.75
C ILE A 14 34.72 -7.84 -22.87
N ALA A 15 34.80 -7.57 -21.56
CA ALA A 15 33.79 -8.03 -20.61
C ALA A 15 32.53 -7.19 -20.82
N VAL A 16 31.54 -7.76 -21.51
CA VAL A 16 30.19 -7.20 -21.56
C VAL A 16 29.53 -7.43 -20.20
N ALA A 17 29.54 -6.39 -19.37
CA ALA A 17 28.78 -6.37 -18.14
C ALA A 17 27.28 -6.29 -18.50
N LEU A 18 26.60 -7.42 -18.38
CA LEU A 18 25.15 -7.51 -18.50
C LEU A 18 24.54 -6.86 -17.25
N SER A 19 24.24 -5.58 -17.33
CA SER A 19 23.47 -4.88 -16.29
C SER A 19 22.05 -5.39 -16.33
N ALA A 20 21.73 -6.34 -15.45
CA ALA A 20 20.35 -6.71 -15.17
C ALA A 20 19.68 -5.53 -14.46
N ALA A 21 18.97 -4.71 -15.23
CA ALA A 21 18.07 -3.70 -14.68
C ALA A 21 16.92 -4.46 -13.99
N PHE A 22 16.95 -4.51 -12.67
CA PHE A 22 15.82 -4.90 -11.87
C PHE A 22 14.72 -3.84 -12.04
N ALA A 23 13.84 -4.06 -13.02
CA ALA A 23 12.58 -3.33 -13.13
C ALA A 23 11.70 -3.77 -11.94
N MET A 24 11.74 -3.03 -10.85
CA MET A 24 10.84 -3.19 -9.70
C MET A 24 9.70 -2.17 -9.76
N PRO A 25 8.64 -2.37 -9.10
CA PRO A 25 7.33 -2.93 -9.39
C PRO A 25 6.29 -1.83 -9.63
N ALA A 26 6.24 -1.24 -10.80
CA ALA A 26 5.08 -0.45 -11.24
C ALA A 26 3.78 -1.31 -11.23
N LEU A 27 3.93 -2.63 -11.35
CA LEU A 27 2.80 -3.58 -11.40
C LEU A 27 1.99 -3.67 -10.10
N ALA A 28 2.58 -3.36 -8.94
CA ALA A 28 1.85 -3.45 -7.67
C ALA A 28 0.91 -2.26 -7.44
N ALA A 29 1.24 -1.08 -7.93
CA ALA A 29 0.39 0.11 -7.83
C ALA A 29 -0.86 -0.04 -8.71
N ASP A 30 -0.71 -0.46 -9.95
CA ASP A 30 -1.83 -0.64 -10.90
C ASP A 30 -2.87 -1.67 -10.42
N GLN A 31 -2.44 -2.65 -9.63
CA GLN A 31 -3.32 -3.72 -9.13
C GLN A 31 -4.30 -3.27 -8.04
N VAL A 32 -4.05 -2.13 -7.42
CA VAL A 32 -4.89 -1.58 -6.33
C VAL A 32 -5.57 -0.27 -6.68
N GLU A 33 -5.32 0.31 -7.85
CA GLU A 33 -5.91 1.59 -8.25
C GLU A 33 -7.44 1.55 -8.42
N LYS A 34 -7.98 0.35 -8.72
CA LYS A 34 -9.42 0.14 -8.94
C LYS A 34 -9.97 -1.00 -8.10
N ALA A 35 -11.19 -0.83 -7.60
CA ALA A 35 -11.94 -1.88 -6.93
C ALA A 35 -12.62 -2.84 -7.95
N PRO A 36 -12.68 -4.15 -7.66
CA PRO A 36 -12.01 -4.80 -6.54
C PRO A 36 -10.50 -4.91 -6.79
N PRO A 37 -9.66 -4.69 -5.77
CA PRO A 37 -8.23 -4.91 -5.91
C PRO A 37 -7.92 -6.39 -6.15
N SER A 38 -6.84 -6.66 -6.86
CA SER A 38 -6.42 -8.05 -7.12
C SER A 38 -5.78 -8.71 -5.89
N GLY A 39 -5.63 -10.03 -5.92
CA GLY A 39 -4.96 -10.80 -4.87
C GLY A 39 -5.87 -11.24 -3.73
N ALA A 40 -5.35 -11.19 -2.50
CA ALA A 40 -6.03 -11.75 -1.32
C ALA A 40 -7.07 -10.79 -0.68
N TYR A 41 -7.24 -9.60 -1.23
CA TYR A 41 -8.15 -8.60 -0.69
C TYR A 41 -9.62 -9.05 -0.73
N LYS A 42 -10.33 -8.78 0.37
CA LYS A 42 -11.77 -9.02 0.53
C LYS A 42 -12.45 -7.73 0.92
N LYS A 43 -13.68 -7.53 0.46
CA LYS A 43 -14.49 -6.39 0.90
C LYS A 43 -14.79 -6.52 2.39
N VAL A 44 -14.60 -5.46 3.15
CA VAL A 44 -14.74 -5.50 4.62
C VAL A 44 -16.17 -5.82 5.03
N SER A 45 -17.18 -5.34 4.30
CA SER A 45 -18.61 -5.65 4.55
C SER A 45 -18.96 -7.13 4.36
N GLU A 46 -18.14 -7.91 3.68
CA GLU A 46 -18.29 -9.38 3.57
C GLU A 46 -17.68 -10.11 4.78
N LEU A 47 -16.78 -9.48 5.52
CA LEU A 47 -16.09 -10.05 6.68
C LEU A 47 -16.75 -9.69 8.00
N VAL A 48 -17.30 -8.48 8.09
CA VAL A 48 -17.94 -7.93 9.29
C VAL A 48 -19.21 -7.18 8.93
N LYS A 49 -20.13 -7.05 9.90
CA LYS A 49 -21.41 -6.36 9.67
C LYS A 49 -21.22 -4.84 9.63
N LEU A 50 -20.78 -4.34 8.49
CA LEU A 50 -20.65 -2.92 8.18
C LEU A 50 -21.31 -2.61 6.83
N PRO A 51 -21.75 -1.36 6.60
CA PRO A 51 -22.16 -0.92 5.27
C PRO A 51 -21.05 -1.08 4.22
N ASP A 52 -21.44 -1.30 2.97
CA ASP A 52 -20.48 -1.40 1.85
C ASP A 52 -19.67 -0.11 1.66
N PHE A 53 -20.29 1.04 1.90
CA PHE A 53 -19.69 2.34 1.81
C PHE A 53 -19.76 3.07 3.15
N LEU A 54 -18.61 3.45 3.67
CA LEU A 54 -18.47 4.19 4.93
C LEU A 54 -18.21 5.66 4.62
N PRO A 55 -19.12 6.58 4.97
CA PRO A 55 -18.88 8.01 4.78
C PRO A 55 -17.59 8.46 5.46
N GLY A 56 -16.78 9.20 4.73
CA GLY A 56 -15.46 9.64 5.17
C GLY A 56 -14.30 8.66 4.91
N LEU A 57 -14.61 7.39 4.56
CA LEU A 57 -13.60 6.39 4.21
C LEU A 57 -13.82 5.81 2.80
N GLY A 58 -15.05 5.44 2.46
CA GLY A 58 -15.38 4.79 1.18
C GLY A 58 -15.66 3.30 1.33
N THR A 59 -15.55 2.55 0.25
CA THR A 59 -15.64 1.08 0.24
C THR A 59 -14.29 0.49 0.59
N LEU A 60 -14.23 -0.33 1.64
CA LEU A 60 -12.98 -0.87 2.18
C LEU A 60 -12.73 -2.30 1.72
N TYR A 61 -11.47 -2.56 1.38
CA TYR A 61 -10.93 -3.91 1.14
C TYR A 61 -9.70 -4.15 2.02
N VAL A 62 -9.52 -5.39 2.47
CA VAL A 62 -8.38 -5.79 3.31
C VAL A 62 -7.95 -7.22 2.98
N ASP A 63 -6.68 -7.53 3.09
CA ASP A 63 -6.22 -8.93 3.19
C ASP A 63 -6.54 -9.42 4.61
N PRO A 64 -7.38 -10.45 4.79
CA PRO A 64 -7.75 -10.93 6.13
C PRO A 64 -6.55 -11.34 7.00
N LYS A 65 -5.43 -11.68 6.40
CA LYS A 65 -4.20 -12.04 7.11
C LYS A 65 -3.53 -10.87 7.83
N THR A 66 -3.86 -9.63 7.44
CA THR A 66 -3.28 -8.41 8.02
C THR A 66 -4.12 -7.79 9.12
N LEU A 67 -5.27 -8.40 9.42
CA LEU A 67 -6.15 -7.91 10.48
C LEU A 67 -5.49 -8.00 11.87
N PRO A 68 -5.77 -7.06 12.78
CA PRO A 68 -6.64 -5.89 12.63
C PRO A 68 -5.95 -4.65 12.02
N ALA A 69 -4.63 -4.65 11.90
CA ALA A 69 -3.88 -3.43 11.55
C ALA A 69 -4.11 -2.95 10.10
N GLY A 70 -4.33 -3.85 9.16
CA GLY A 70 -4.39 -3.54 7.75
C GLY A 70 -3.05 -3.76 7.02
N PRO A 71 -2.86 -3.23 5.81
CA PRO A 71 -3.56 -2.06 5.24
C PRO A 71 -4.97 -2.35 4.74
N PHE A 72 -5.86 -1.39 4.94
CA PHE A 72 -7.15 -1.33 4.29
C PHE A 72 -7.08 -0.40 3.08
N LEU A 73 -7.59 -0.83 1.94
CA LEU A 73 -7.69 -0.01 0.74
C LEU A 73 -9.08 0.59 0.67
N ALA A 74 -9.17 1.91 0.53
CA ALA A 74 -10.42 2.65 0.52
C ALA A 74 -10.69 3.22 -0.88
N TYR A 75 -11.90 2.98 -1.37
CA TYR A 75 -12.33 3.35 -2.71
C TYR A 75 -13.55 4.25 -2.69
N ASP A 76 -13.59 5.20 -3.62
CA ASP A 76 -14.78 6.02 -3.85
C ASP A 76 -15.92 5.21 -4.52
N ARG A 77 -17.02 5.89 -4.83
CA ARG A 77 -18.21 5.27 -5.47
C ARG A 77 -17.96 4.82 -6.90
N ASP A 78 -16.94 5.36 -7.56
CA ASP A 78 -16.51 4.96 -8.89
C ASP A 78 -15.47 3.83 -8.86
N GLY A 79 -15.17 3.30 -7.67
CA GLY A 79 -14.18 2.25 -7.47
C GLY A 79 -12.74 2.70 -7.65
N LYS A 80 -12.44 3.99 -7.51
CA LYS A 80 -11.06 4.51 -7.58
C LYS A 80 -10.48 4.60 -6.19
N LEU A 81 -9.22 4.16 -6.04
CA LEU A 81 -8.49 4.24 -4.78
C LEU A 81 -8.38 5.70 -4.31
N VAL A 82 -8.71 5.95 -3.05
CA VAL A 82 -8.61 7.28 -2.43
C VAL A 82 -7.66 7.30 -1.24
N SER A 83 -7.55 6.21 -0.49
CA SER A 83 -6.63 6.13 0.64
C SER A 83 -6.22 4.71 1.00
N THR A 84 -5.15 4.62 1.76
CA THR A 84 -4.72 3.41 2.49
C THR A 84 -4.86 3.69 3.98
N VAL A 85 -5.51 2.79 4.72
CA VAL A 85 -5.84 2.99 6.13
C VAL A 85 -5.21 1.90 6.98
N TYR A 86 -4.62 2.31 8.11
CA TYR A 86 -4.17 1.41 9.17
C TYR A 86 -4.99 1.64 10.42
N MET A 87 -5.27 0.59 11.17
CA MET A 87 -5.93 0.63 12.48
C MET A 87 -4.92 0.20 13.53
N ILE A 88 -4.43 1.15 14.31
CA ILE A 88 -3.39 0.91 15.30
C ILE A 88 -4.01 0.92 16.70
N PRO A 89 -4.09 -0.22 17.40
CA PRO A 89 -4.65 -0.29 18.75
C PRO A 89 -3.92 0.62 19.72
N THR A 90 -4.65 1.33 20.58
CA THR A 90 -4.04 2.20 21.60
C THR A 90 -3.19 1.40 22.58
N GLU A 91 -3.54 0.16 22.85
CA GLU A 91 -2.76 -0.76 23.69
C GLU A 91 -1.37 -1.02 23.07
N ASP A 92 -1.27 -1.17 21.76
CA ASP A 92 0.01 -1.39 21.07
C ASP A 92 0.89 -0.13 21.14
N ILE A 93 0.29 1.07 21.02
CA ILE A 93 1.00 2.34 21.21
C ILE A 93 1.52 2.47 22.64
N SER A 94 0.67 2.18 23.63
CA SER A 94 1.05 2.21 25.05
C SER A 94 2.13 1.19 25.39
N ALA A 95 2.13 0.04 24.72
CA ALA A 95 3.16 -0.99 24.85
C ALA A 95 4.44 -0.68 24.07
N GLN A 96 4.51 0.50 23.41
CA GLN A 96 5.65 0.92 22.58
C GLN A 96 5.99 -0.09 21.46
N LYS A 97 4.98 -0.74 20.92
CA LYS A 97 5.13 -1.69 19.82
C LYS A 97 5.63 -0.99 18.57
N LYS A 98 6.58 -1.59 17.88
CA LYS A 98 7.07 -1.13 16.59
C LYS A 98 6.22 -1.69 15.45
N PHE A 99 6.03 -0.87 14.42
CA PHE A 99 5.36 -1.23 13.17
C PHE A 99 6.31 -0.91 12.00
N ASP A 100 7.33 -1.72 11.82
CA ASP A 100 8.42 -1.45 10.87
C ASP A 100 8.08 -1.88 9.43
N ASP A 101 7.16 -2.86 9.27
CA ASP A 101 6.91 -3.51 7.98
C ASP A 101 5.46 -3.32 7.50
N LEU A 102 4.85 -2.17 7.77
CA LEU A 102 3.54 -1.87 7.24
C LEU A 102 3.61 -1.69 5.73
N ALA A 103 2.93 -2.56 4.98
CA ALA A 103 2.85 -2.43 3.54
C ALA A 103 2.14 -1.12 3.15
N ALA A 104 2.65 -0.42 2.15
CA ALA A 104 2.05 0.80 1.60
C ALA A 104 1.58 0.56 0.16
N PRO A 105 0.54 -0.27 -0.06
CA PRO A 105 -0.04 -0.43 -1.38
C PRO A 105 -0.76 0.87 -1.77
N GLY A 106 -0.73 1.17 -3.02
CA GLY A 106 -1.21 2.44 -3.54
C GLY A 106 -0.03 3.32 -3.96
N GLY A 107 -0.33 4.39 -4.62
CA GLY A 107 0.67 5.24 -5.23
C GLY A 107 1.18 6.33 -4.27
N LYS A 108 1.42 7.48 -4.85
CA LYS A 108 1.86 8.67 -4.12
C LYS A 108 0.88 9.03 -3.01
N VAL A 109 1.40 9.34 -1.84
CA VAL A 109 0.64 9.90 -0.72
C VAL A 109 0.69 11.43 -0.83
N ASP A 110 -0.49 12.06 -0.83
CA ASP A 110 -0.65 13.51 -0.83
C ASP A 110 -0.49 14.06 0.59
N HIS A 111 -1.25 13.51 1.54
CA HIS A 111 -1.20 13.89 2.95
C HIS A 111 -1.65 12.73 3.84
N VAL A 112 -1.48 12.89 5.15
CA VAL A 112 -1.84 11.89 6.17
C VAL A 112 -2.79 12.49 7.18
N SER A 113 -3.84 11.74 7.53
CA SER A 113 -4.71 12.04 8.67
C SER A 113 -4.55 10.96 9.73
N MET A 114 -4.68 11.35 11.00
CA MET A 114 -4.69 10.42 12.12
C MET A 114 -5.79 10.84 13.10
N TYR A 115 -6.66 9.90 13.48
CA TYR A 115 -7.74 10.19 14.42
C TYR A 115 -8.09 8.96 15.25
N PHE A 116 -8.55 9.23 16.48
CA PHE A 116 -8.98 8.23 17.45
C PHE A 116 -10.35 7.66 17.08
N ASN A 117 -10.50 6.37 17.30
CA ASN A 117 -11.77 5.65 17.25
C ASN A 117 -11.93 4.80 18.52
N ALA A 118 -13.08 4.91 19.18
CA ALA A 118 -13.33 4.18 20.42
C ALA A 118 -13.62 2.68 20.21
N GLY A 119 -13.83 2.28 18.98
CA GLY A 119 -14.18 0.94 18.56
C GLY A 119 -15.38 0.94 17.62
N HIS A 120 -15.45 -0.04 16.76
CA HIS A 120 -16.54 -0.27 15.81
C HIS A 120 -16.67 -1.77 15.51
N PRO A 121 -17.76 -2.24 14.84
CA PRO A 121 -17.88 -3.64 14.46
C PRO A 121 -16.64 -4.15 13.72
N GLY A 122 -16.10 -5.28 14.15
CA GLY A 122 -14.88 -5.90 13.64
C GLY A 122 -13.57 -5.44 14.30
N VAL A 123 -13.52 -4.24 14.91
CA VAL A 123 -12.41 -3.77 15.76
C VAL A 123 -13.00 -3.05 16.97
N GLU A 124 -13.39 -3.79 17.98
CA GLU A 124 -14.10 -3.25 19.15
C GLU A 124 -13.18 -2.51 20.14
N LYS A 125 -11.87 -2.72 20.03
CA LYS A 125 -10.87 -2.05 20.88
C LYS A 125 -10.62 -0.61 20.42
N PRO A 126 -10.33 0.32 21.35
CA PRO A 126 -9.89 1.67 21.00
C PRO A 126 -8.63 1.64 20.15
N HIS A 127 -8.62 2.40 19.06
CA HIS A 127 -7.53 2.43 18.11
C HIS A 127 -7.44 3.80 17.40
N TYR A 128 -6.32 4.04 16.75
CA TYR A 128 -6.17 5.15 15.83
C TYR A 128 -6.31 4.65 14.38
N HIS A 129 -7.05 5.40 13.58
CA HIS A 129 -6.96 5.33 12.13
C HIS A 129 -5.82 6.21 11.66
N VAL A 130 -4.89 5.64 10.90
CA VAL A 130 -3.85 6.36 10.18
C VAL A 130 -4.19 6.24 8.70
N VAL A 131 -4.57 7.35 8.09
CA VAL A 131 -5.09 7.42 6.72
C VAL A 131 -4.07 8.10 5.83
N LEU A 132 -3.51 7.36 4.89
CA LEU A 132 -2.63 7.85 3.84
C LEU A 132 -3.47 8.19 2.63
N TRP A 133 -3.73 9.47 2.39
CA TRP A 133 -4.54 9.93 1.27
C TRP A 133 -3.73 9.94 -0.02
N HIS A 134 -4.29 9.32 -1.08
CA HIS A 134 -3.74 9.32 -2.43
C HIS A 134 -4.36 10.39 -3.32
N VAL A 135 -5.28 11.15 -2.78
CA VAL A 135 -6.01 12.24 -3.43
C VAL A 135 -5.76 13.55 -2.69
N SER A 136 -6.06 14.68 -3.33
CA SER A 136 -5.93 15.99 -2.70
C SER A 136 -6.91 16.17 -1.53
N LYS A 137 -6.66 17.16 -0.67
CA LYS A 137 -7.57 17.50 0.42
C LYS A 137 -8.98 17.84 -0.05
N ALA A 138 -9.11 18.49 -1.20
CA ALA A 138 -10.41 18.77 -1.81
C ALA A 138 -11.13 17.50 -2.28
N ASP A 139 -10.37 16.53 -2.78
CA ASP A 139 -10.89 15.27 -3.32
C ASP A 139 -11.29 14.25 -2.24
N GLU A 140 -11.01 14.49 -0.96
CA GLU A 140 -11.61 13.72 0.15
C GLU A 140 -13.15 13.72 0.06
N ALA A 141 -13.73 14.75 -0.54
CA ALA A 141 -15.16 14.84 -0.79
C ALA A 141 -15.73 13.65 -1.61
N ARG A 142 -14.89 12.92 -2.35
CA ARG A 142 -15.27 11.71 -3.11
C ARG A 142 -15.77 10.58 -2.22
N VAL A 143 -15.38 10.59 -0.94
CA VAL A 143 -15.86 9.61 0.05
C VAL A 143 -16.79 10.22 1.11
N ALA A 144 -17.21 11.47 0.95
CA ALA A 144 -18.19 12.10 1.81
C ALA A 144 -19.56 11.37 1.77
N ALA A 145 -20.39 11.64 2.78
CA ALA A 145 -21.77 11.20 2.75
C ALA A 145 -22.49 11.68 1.49
N ALA A 146 -23.41 10.88 0.96
CA ALA A 146 -24.29 11.34 -0.10
C ALA A 146 -25.13 12.52 0.43
N LYS A 147 -25.26 13.55 -0.41
CA LYS A 147 -26.14 14.70 -0.12
C LYS A 147 -27.61 14.30 -0.28
#